data_130dd4c6d814f640505adc01bb1d9be1
#
_entry.id   130dd4c6d814f640505adc01bb1d9be1
#
_cell.length_a   1.000
_cell.length_b   1.000
_cell.length_c   1.000
_cell.angle_alpha   90.00
_cell.angle_beta   90.00
_cell.angle_gamma   90.00
#
_symmetry.space_group_name_H-M   'P 1'
#
loop_
_entity.id
_entity.type
_entity.pdbx_description
1 polymer ?
#
loop_
_entity_poly.entity_id
_entity_poly.type
_entity_poly.pdbx_seq_one_letter_code
_entity_poly.pdbx_strand_id
1 'polypeptide(L)'
;MDQLLVKRSRRNGLLHSGQVMTKRYLHTMDELTCFLPGTLLLYLYHEDGMGAMDDAVRRENDHYRTVAKSLLYSCFVMANSTRTGLPPETATFSDTQGILIRKNQKHYALRPETIESFFYLKETEHDPIAQEWGWLFYQAIERNCRVDGGYAMFSDVHGDGAPEDTAESYFPAETLKYLYLLFKPDSVVDLKRNVLTTEGHIFPIRAYPCLFGPQFLSSPHSFLAVTVNIRK
;
A
#
# COMPACT_ATOMS: atom_id res chain seq x y z
N MET A 1 -8.86 2.66 -16.56
CA MET A 1 -8.99 2.74 -15.09
C MET A 1 -10.42 2.49 -14.57
N ASP A 2 -11.44 2.60 -15.37
CA ASP A 2 -12.81 2.22 -14.99
C ASP A 2 -12.98 0.76 -14.54
N GLN A 3 -11.92 -0.03 -14.70
CA GLN A 3 -11.86 -1.43 -14.23
C GLN A 3 -11.22 -1.57 -12.84
N LEU A 4 -10.56 -0.55 -12.30
CA LEU A 4 -10.15 -0.54 -10.90
C LEU A 4 -11.40 -0.43 -10.04
N LEU A 5 -11.59 -1.42 -9.16
CA LEU A 5 -12.71 -1.50 -8.23
C LEU A 5 -12.56 -0.46 -7.11
N VAL A 6 -12.40 0.80 -7.51
CA VAL A 6 -12.17 1.92 -6.59
C VAL A 6 -13.42 2.80 -6.57
N LYS A 7 -13.91 3.11 -5.39
CA LYS A 7 -15.06 3.99 -5.16
C LYS A 7 -14.79 4.99 -4.07
N ARG A 8 -15.53 6.07 -4.08
CA ARG A 8 -15.48 7.11 -3.06
C ARG A 8 -16.67 6.99 -2.13
N SER A 9 -16.44 6.88 -0.84
CA SER A 9 -17.49 6.87 0.18
C SER A 9 -18.18 8.25 0.23
N ARG A 10 -19.51 8.25 0.27
CA ARG A 10 -20.30 9.50 0.33
C ARG A 10 -20.19 10.19 1.69
N ARG A 11 -19.99 9.42 2.77
CA ARG A 11 -19.95 9.96 4.14
C ARG A 11 -18.74 10.84 4.40
N ASN A 12 -17.55 10.37 4.02
CA ASN A 12 -16.28 11.01 4.37
C ASN A 12 -15.37 11.31 3.18
N GLY A 13 -15.83 11.02 1.95
CA GLY A 13 -15.09 11.29 0.73
C GLY A 13 -13.87 10.40 0.51
N LEU A 14 -13.62 9.39 1.37
CA LEU A 14 -12.46 8.50 1.25
C LEU A 14 -12.57 7.62 0.02
N LEU A 15 -11.48 7.57 -0.74
CA LEU A 15 -11.35 6.65 -1.86
C LEU A 15 -10.92 5.29 -1.32
N HIS A 16 -11.61 4.23 -1.69
CA HIS A 16 -11.30 2.88 -1.24
C HIS A 16 -11.43 1.88 -2.38
N SER A 17 -10.65 0.83 -2.34
CA SER A 17 -10.88 -0.35 -3.15
C SER A 17 -12.03 -1.17 -2.58
N GLY A 18 -12.53 -2.11 -3.35
CA GLY A 18 -13.56 -3.04 -2.88
C GLY A 18 -13.41 -4.40 -3.53
N GLN A 19 -14.23 -5.32 -3.09
CA GLN A 19 -14.27 -6.68 -3.60
C GLN A 19 -15.53 -6.89 -4.46
N VAL A 20 -15.41 -7.65 -5.55
CA VAL A 20 -16.58 -8.11 -6.31
C VAL A 20 -16.85 -9.57 -5.99
N MET A 21 -17.98 -9.81 -5.32
CA MET A 21 -18.46 -11.15 -5.04
C MET A 21 -19.84 -11.35 -5.69
N THR A 22 -19.97 -12.41 -6.49
CA THR A 22 -21.25 -12.76 -7.15
C THR A 22 -21.94 -11.56 -7.83
N LYS A 23 -21.20 -10.76 -8.59
CA LYS A 23 -21.66 -9.54 -9.28
C LYS A 23 -22.06 -8.37 -8.35
N ARG A 24 -21.80 -8.44 -7.04
CA ARG A 24 -22.02 -7.34 -6.10
C ARG A 24 -20.68 -6.73 -5.71
N TYR A 25 -20.62 -5.40 -5.74
CA TYR A 25 -19.50 -4.66 -5.19
C TYR A 25 -19.65 -4.57 -3.67
N LEU A 26 -18.63 -5.02 -2.95
CA LEU A 26 -18.54 -4.88 -1.50
C LEU A 26 -17.56 -3.74 -1.19
N HIS A 27 -18.00 -2.78 -0.41
CA HIS A 27 -17.19 -1.65 0.05
C HIS A 27 -16.23 -2.05 1.18
N THR A 28 -15.57 -3.19 1.02
CA THR A 28 -14.67 -3.76 2.03
C THR A 28 -13.26 -3.77 1.45
N MET A 29 -12.34 -3.15 2.17
CA MET A 29 -10.94 -3.02 1.79
C MET A 29 -10.08 -3.75 2.82
N ASP A 30 -9.25 -4.67 2.36
CA ASP A 30 -8.24 -5.33 3.17
C ASP A 30 -7.01 -4.43 3.31
N GLU A 31 -6.32 -4.53 4.44
CA GLU A 31 -5.06 -3.84 4.66
C GLU A 31 -4.02 -4.21 3.58
N LEU A 32 -4.01 -5.47 3.15
CA LEU A 32 -3.21 -5.93 2.01
C LEU A 32 -3.32 -5.04 0.77
N THR A 33 -4.51 -4.46 0.51
CA THR A 33 -4.71 -3.59 -0.66
C THR A 33 -3.92 -2.29 -0.58
N CYS A 34 -3.42 -1.94 0.60
CA CYS A 34 -2.64 -0.73 0.82
C CYS A 34 -1.24 -0.75 0.18
N PHE A 35 -0.81 -1.87 -0.42
CA PHE A 35 0.35 -1.89 -1.32
C PHE A 35 0.08 -1.18 -2.65
N LEU A 36 -1.17 -1.16 -3.13
CA LEU A 36 -1.54 -0.61 -4.44
C LEU A 36 -1.16 0.86 -4.64
N PRO A 37 -1.36 1.77 -3.68
CA PRO A 37 -0.85 3.14 -3.78
C PRO A 37 0.65 3.20 -4.10
N GLY A 38 1.47 2.45 -3.38
CA GLY A 38 2.91 2.37 -3.60
C GLY A 38 3.27 1.86 -4.98
N THR A 39 2.57 0.83 -5.46
CA THR A 39 2.75 0.29 -6.82
C THR A 39 2.44 1.34 -7.90
N LEU A 40 1.34 2.09 -7.74
CA LEU A 40 0.99 3.16 -8.68
C LEU A 40 2.03 4.29 -8.68
N LEU A 41 2.52 4.69 -7.52
CA LEU A 41 3.56 5.70 -7.40
C LEU A 41 4.88 5.24 -8.03
N LEU A 42 5.27 3.99 -7.81
CA LEU A 42 6.46 3.40 -8.42
C LEU A 42 6.35 3.34 -9.94
N TYR A 43 5.18 2.94 -10.47
CA TYR A 43 4.91 2.97 -11.90
C TYR A 43 5.11 4.38 -12.47
N LEU A 44 4.49 5.39 -11.87
CA LEU A 44 4.60 6.79 -12.30
C LEU A 44 6.04 7.32 -12.24
N TYR A 45 6.80 6.95 -11.23
CA TYR A 45 8.20 7.31 -11.08
C TYR A 45 9.06 6.82 -12.26
N HIS A 46 8.77 5.63 -12.78
CA HIS A 46 9.45 5.09 -13.94
C HIS A 46 8.96 5.74 -15.23
N GLU A 47 7.66 5.97 -15.40
CA GLU A 47 7.09 6.63 -16.57
C GLU A 47 7.61 8.07 -16.73
N ASP A 48 7.62 8.85 -15.64
CA ASP A 48 8.12 10.24 -15.65
C ASP A 48 9.61 10.32 -16.05
N GLY A 49 10.36 9.25 -15.84
CA GLY A 49 11.77 9.13 -16.22
C GLY A 49 12.03 8.77 -17.69
N MET A 50 11.02 8.39 -18.48
CA MET A 50 11.21 7.88 -19.84
C MET A 50 11.23 8.95 -20.94
N GLY A 51 11.10 10.23 -20.63
CA GLY A 51 11.24 11.34 -21.57
C GLY A 51 9.93 12.07 -21.92
N ALA A 52 9.84 12.65 -23.13
CA ALA A 52 8.70 13.48 -23.52
C ALA A 52 7.41 12.65 -23.64
N MET A 53 6.44 12.91 -22.78
CA MET A 53 5.10 12.36 -22.84
C MET A 53 4.15 13.31 -23.59
N ASP A 54 3.19 12.74 -24.32
CA ASP A 54 2.10 13.54 -24.86
C ASP A 54 1.14 14.00 -23.73
N ASP A 55 0.30 14.99 -24.02
CA ASP A 55 -0.59 15.58 -23.04
C ASP A 55 -1.69 14.62 -22.55
N ALA A 56 -2.05 13.60 -23.32
CA ALA A 56 -3.03 12.62 -22.93
C ALA A 56 -2.45 11.67 -21.87
N VAL A 57 -1.25 11.16 -22.11
CA VAL A 57 -0.50 10.32 -21.16
C VAL A 57 -0.24 11.10 -19.87
N ARG A 58 0.14 12.36 -19.96
CA ARG A 58 0.38 13.21 -18.78
C ARG A 58 -0.89 13.35 -17.92
N ARG A 59 -2.04 13.65 -18.53
CA ARG A 59 -3.31 13.73 -17.79
C ARG A 59 -3.70 12.41 -17.15
N GLU A 60 -3.42 11.29 -17.80
CA GLU A 60 -3.67 9.97 -17.24
C GLU A 60 -2.77 9.71 -16.04
N ASN A 61 -1.48 10.02 -16.13
CA ASN A 61 -0.52 9.90 -15.04
C ASN A 61 -0.91 10.78 -13.84
N ASP A 62 -1.34 12.02 -14.06
CA ASP A 62 -1.82 12.91 -13.00
C ASP A 62 -3.07 12.35 -12.30
N HIS A 63 -3.94 11.70 -13.07
CA HIS A 63 -5.10 11.02 -12.51
C HIS A 63 -4.67 9.82 -11.64
N TYR A 64 -3.73 8.97 -12.11
CA TYR A 64 -3.21 7.85 -11.32
C TYR A 64 -2.52 8.33 -10.04
N ARG A 65 -1.76 9.41 -10.11
CA ARG A 65 -1.12 10.03 -8.93
C ARG A 65 -2.16 10.48 -7.90
N THR A 66 -3.23 11.11 -8.36
CA THR A 66 -4.36 11.54 -7.50
C THR A 66 -5.04 10.33 -6.85
N VAL A 67 -5.26 9.26 -7.59
CA VAL A 67 -5.85 8.01 -7.08
C VAL A 67 -4.92 7.36 -6.05
N ALA A 68 -3.63 7.23 -6.35
CA ALA A 68 -2.65 6.65 -5.45
C ALA A 68 -2.60 7.40 -4.10
N LYS A 69 -2.43 8.72 -4.14
CA LYS A 69 -2.40 9.54 -2.91
C LYS A 69 -3.72 9.49 -2.14
N SER A 70 -4.87 9.46 -2.84
CA SER A 70 -6.18 9.36 -2.18
C SER A 70 -6.42 7.99 -1.54
N LEU A 71 -5.99 6.90 -2.17
CA LEU A 71 -6.05 5.56 -1.59
C LEU A 71 -5.13 5.43 -0.38
N LEU A 72 -3.90 5.95 -0.50
CA LEU A 72 -2.94 5.92 0.61
C LEU A 72 -3.43 6.72 1.82
N TYR A 73 -4.06 7.88 1.58
CA TYR A 73 -4.72 8.63 2.63
C TYR A 73 -5.83 7.80 3.31
N SER A 74 -6.58 7.02 2.55
CA SER A 74 -7.62 6.15 3.13
C SER A 74 -7.02 5.01 3.96
N CYS A 75 -5.88 4.44 3.56
CA CYS A 75 -5.13 3.47 4.36
C CYS A 75 -4.64 4.09 5.69
N PHE A 76 -4.09 5.31 5.62
CA PHE A 76 -3.71 6.04 6.83
C PHE A 76 -4.91 6.29 7.74
N VAL A 77 -6.04 6.77 7.21
CA VAL A 77 -7.25 7.03 7.99
C VAL A 77 -7.82 5.74 8.58
N MET A 78 -7.74 4.61 7.86
CA MET A 78 -8.17 3.30 8.35
C MET A 78 -7.43 2.91 9.64
N ALA A 79 -6.13 3.17 9.72
CA ALA A 79 -5.33 2.98 10.93
C ALA A 79 -5.61 4.07 11.98
N ASN A 80 -5.48 5.33 11.61
CA ASN A 80 -5.55 6.46 12.53
C ASN A 80 -6.94 6.70 13.15
N SER A 81 -7.99 6.11 12.59
CA SER A 81 -9.36 6.14 13.14
C SER A 81 -9.63 5.08 14.21
N THR A 82 -8.70 4.15 14.41
CA THR A 82 -8.82 3.15 15.48
C THR A 82 -8.30 3.71 16.81
N ARG A 83 -8.67 3.07 17.91
CA ARG A 83 -8.22 3.48 19.25
C ARG A 83 -6.71 3.31 19.44
N THR A 84 -6.13 2.31 18.80
CA THR A 84 -4.70 2.00 18.90
C THR A 84 -3.83 2.77 17.91
N GLY A 85 -4.40 3.27 16.82
CA GLY A 85 -3.64 3.78 15.68
C GLY A 85 -3.10 2.69 14.76
N LEU A 86 -3.48 1.42 14.98
CA LEU A 86 -3.14 0.29 14.11
C LEU A 86 -4.28 0.02 13.12
N PRO A 87 -4.01 -0.40 11.88
CA PRO A 87 -5.07 -0.77 10.95
C PRO A 87 -5.71 -2.10 11.37
N PRO A 88 -7.02 -2.27 11.14
CA PRO A 88 -7.64 -3.57 11.19
C PRO A 88 -7.25 -4.38 9.94
N GLU A 89 -7.37 -5.70 10.01
CA GLU A 89 -7.15 -6.57 8.84
C GLU A 89 -8.05 -6.18 7.66
N THR A 90 -9.30 -5.77 7.96
CA THR A 90 -10.26 -5.37 6.95
C THR A 90 -11.20 -4.29 7.49
N ALA A 91 -11.51 -3.29 6.67
CA ALA A 91 -12.51 -2.26 6.99
C ALA A 91 -13.59 -2.17 5.91
N THR A 92 -14.81 -1.82 6.31
CA THR A 92 -15.92 -1.53 5.40
C THR A 92 -16.15 -0.02 5.34
N PHE A 93 -16.14 0.55 4.14
CA PHE A 93 -16.37 1.98 3.89
C PHE A 93 -17.86 2.22 3.62
N SER A 94 -18.58 2.62 4.65
CA SER A 94 -20.02 2.86 4.58
C SER A 94 -20.33 4.29 4.11
N ASP A 95 -21.30 4.41 3.20
CA ASP A 95 -21.79 5.71 2.73
C ASP A 95 -22.52 6.51 3.81
N THR A 96 -22.94 5.87 4.90
CA THR A 96 -23.73 6.51 5.96
C THR A 96 -23.04 6.54 7.31
N GLN A 97 -22.23 5.53 7.64
CA GLN A 97 -21.63 5.36 8.97
C GLN A 97 -20.11 5.61 9.01
N GLY A 98 -19.46 5.76 7.83
CA GLY A 98 -18.01 5.93 7.74
C GLY A 98 -17.26 4.59 7.72
N ILE A 99 -16.16 4.49 8.44
CA ILE A 99 -15.36 3.26 8.50
C ILE A 99 -15.93 2.34 9.56
N LEU A 100 -16.26 1.11 9.18
CA LEU A 100 -16.78 0.07 10.05
C LEU A 100 -15.82 -1.11 10.10
N ILE A 101 -15.53 -1.61 11.29
CA ILE A 101 -14.65 -2.75 11.53
C ILE A 101 -15.49 -3.90 12.08
N ARG A 102 -15.52 -5.02 11.36
CA ARG A 102 -16.27 -6.22 11.81
C ARG A 102 -15.52 -6.93 12.93
N LYS A 103 -16.26 -7.60 13.82
CA LYS A 103 -15.71 -8.25 15.02
C LYS A 103 -14.55 -9.23 14.71
N ASN A 104 -14.63 -9.97 13.62
CA ASN A 104 -13.61 -10.95 13.21
C ASN A 104 -12.50 -10.38 12.35
N GLN A 105 -12.42 -9.04 12.18
CA GLN A 105 -11.45 -8.34 11.34
C GLN A 105 -10.70 -7.24 12.10
N LYS A 106 -10.78 -7.26 13.42
CA LYS A 106 -10.25 -6.22 14.30
C LYS A 106 -8.77 -6.38 14.64
N HIS A 107 -8.18 -7.51 14.32
CA HIS A 107 -6.77 -7.75 14.62
C HIS A 107 -5.85 -7.00 13.67
N TYR A 108 -4.65 -6.71 14.14
CA TYR A 108 -3.54 -6.23 13.33
C TYR A 108 -2.46 -7.32 13.26
N ALA A 109 -2.19 -7.79 12.08
CA ALA A 109 -1.28 -8.91 11.82
C ALA A 109 0.18 -8.47 11.55
N LEU A 110 0.61 -7.31 12.03
CA LEU A 110 1.95 -6.75 11.80
C LEU A 110 2.28 -6.48 10.32
N ARG A 111 1.28 -6.25 9.48
CA ARG A 111 1.39 -6.13 8.04
C ARG A 111 2.15 -4.89 7.57
N PRO A 112 2.90 -4.99 6.44
CA PRO A 112 3.77 -3.94 5.91
C PRO A 112 3.10 -2.99 4.90
N GLU A 113 1.99 -3.35 4.26
CA GLU A 113 1.54 -2.79 2.98
C GLU A 113 1.28 -1.28 3.03
N THR A 114 0.75 -0.79 4.14
CA THR A 114 0.56 0.65 4.36
C THR A 114 1.91 1.37 4.49
N ILE A 115 2.86 0.79 5.23
CA ILE A 115 4.19 1.37 5.46
C ILE A 115 5.03 1.30 4.18
N GLU A 116 4.92 0.22 3.43
CA GLU A 116 5.51 0.07 2.10
C GLU A 116 5.08 1.22 1.19
N SER A 117 3.79 1.52 1.13
CA SER A 117 3.28 2.63 0.33
C SER A 117 3.73 4.00 0.85
N PHE A 118 3.93 4.19 2.15
CA PHE A 118 4.57 5.41 2.69
C PHE A 118 6.02 5.54 2.21
N PHE A 119 6.78 4.45 2.22
CA PHE A 119 8.14 4.43 1.68
C PHE A 119 8.15 4.86 0.21
N TYR A 120 7.30 4.30 -0.64
CA TYR A 120 7.21 4.71 -2.04
C TYR A 120 6.79 6.17 -2.19
N LEU A 121 5.83 6.67 -1.40
CA LEU A 121 5.43 8.09 -1.44
C LEU A 121 6.62 9.03 -1.14
N LYS A 122 7.43 8.70 -0.12
CA LYS A 122 8.66 9.47 0.18
C LYS A 122 9.67 9.41 -0.96
N GLU A 123 9.98 8.21 -1.49
CA GLU A 123 11.05 8.03 -2.47
C GLU A 123 10.70 8.57 -3.85
N THR A 124 9.43 8.52 -4.26
CA THR A 124 9.00 8.89 -5.62
C THR A 124 8.48 10.32 -5.72
N GLU A 125 7.82 10.81 -4.67
CA GLU A 125 7.17 12.13 -4.65
C GLU A 125 7.87 13.12 -3.70
N HIS A 126 8.83 12.67 -2.89
CA HIS A 126 9.51 13.46 -1.85
C HIS A 126 8.53 14.16 -0.89
N ASP A 127 7.37 13.55 -0.66
CA ASP A 127 6.30 14.09 0.17
C ASP A 127 6.60 13.82 1.65
N PRO A 128 6.86 14.85 2.48
CA PRO A 128 7.24 14.67 3.89
C PRO A 128 6.13 14.06 4.74
N ILE A 129 4.87 14.14 4.29
CA ILE A 129 3.73 13.55 5.00
C ILE A 129 3.88 12.04 5.22
N ALA A 130 4.61 11.38 4.32
CA ALA A 130 4.89 9.95 4.43
C ALA A 130 5.61 9.59 5.73
N GLN A 131 6.60 10.41 6.12
CA GLN A 131 7.35 10.20 7.36
C GLN A 131 6.50 10.56 8.60
N GLU A 132 5.65 11.58 8.51
CA GLU A 132 4.75 11.92 9.62
C GLU A 132 3.76 10.78 9.89
N TRP A 133 3.12 10.25 8.86
CA TRP A 133 2.21 9.11 8.98
C TRP A 133 2.92 7.84 9.42
N GLY A 134 4.09 7.56 8.86
CA GLY A 134 4.91 6.43 9.26
C GLY A 134 5.35 6.49 10.71
N TRP A 135 5.64 7.69 11.24
CA TRP A 135 5.97 7.88 12.65
C TRP A 135 4.80 7.56 13.57
N LEU A 136 3.60 8.04 13.24
CA LEU A 136 2.39 7.71 14.00
C LEU A 136 2.15 6.20 14.01
N PHE A 137 2.33 5.55 12.86
CA PHE A 137 2.18 4.12 12.71
C PHE A 137 3.22 3.33 13.53
N TYR A 138 4.49 3.73 13.46
CA TYR A 138 5.56 3.16 14.27
C TYR A 138 5.25 3.26 15.77
N GLN A 139 4.83 4.44 16.23
CA GLN A 139 4.45 4.65 17.63
C GLN A 139 3.27 3.75 18.05
N ALA A 140 2.32 3.48 17.14
CA ALA A 140 1.21 2.59 17.41
C ALA A 140 1.68 1.13 17.57
N ILE A 141 2.61 0.68 16.72
CA ILE A 141 3.25 -0.63 16.84
C ILE A 141 4.01 -0.75 18.17
N GLU A 142 4.85 0.24 18.50
CA GLU A 142 5.61 0.24 19.76
C GLU A 142 4.72 0.16 21.00
N ARG A 143 3.62 0.90 21.02
CA ARG A 143 2.72 0.93 22.17
C ARG A 143 1.90 -0.34 22.35
N ASN A 144 1.50 -0.98 21.26
CA ASN A 144 0.49 -2.03 21.32
C ASN A 144 1.03 -3.42 21.00
N CYS A 145 2.05 -3.53 20.13
CA CYS A 145 2.54 -4.81 19.63
C CYS A 145 3.83 -5.29 20.32
N ARG A 146 4.50 -4.42 21.07
CA ARG A 146 5.76 -4.76 21.74
C ARG A 146 5.51 -5.72 22.91
N VAL A 147 6.29 -6.79 22.95
CA VAL A 147 6.26 -7.81 24.00
C VAL A 147 7.69 -8.07 24.49
N ASP A 148 7.82 -8.86 25.56
CA ASP A 148 9.13 -9.29 26.03
C ASP A 148 9.78 -10.18 24.97
N GLY A 149 10.93 -9.72 24.46
CA GLY A 149 11.67 -10.43 23.40
C GLY A 149 11.28 -10.06 21.95
N GLY A 150 10.35 -9.14 21.69
CA GLY A 150 10.02 -8.75 20.31
C GLY A 150 8.69 -8.04 20.10
N TYR A 151 7.99 -8.45 19.08
CA TYR A 151 6.67 -7.91 18.71
C TYR A 151 5.72 -9.04 18.38
N ALA A 152 4.44 -8.82 18.65
CA ALA A 152 3.38 -9.77 18.40
C ALA A 152 2.18 -9.09 17.73
N MET A 153 1.37 -9.87 17.00
CA MET A 153 0.08 -9.43 16.47
C MET A 153 -0.79 -8.85 17.59
N PHE A 154 -1.72 -7.97 17.24
CA PHE A 154 -2.63 -7.35 18.20
C PHE A 154 -4.08 -7.73 17.91
N SER A 155 -4.79 -8.24 18.92
CA SER A 155 -6.08 -8.93 18.75
C SER A 155 -7.27 -8.02 18.43
N ASP A 156 -7.31 -6.79 18.93
CA ASP A 156 -8.43 -5.84 18.69
C ASP A 156 -7.95 -4.38 18.68
N VAL A 157 -7.76 -3.82 17.48
CA VAL A 157 -7.27 -2.44 17.28
C VAL A 157 -8.28 -1.36 17.72
N HIS A 158 -9.55 -1.73 17.93
CA HIS A 158 -10.64 -0.79 18.22
C HIS A 158 -11.15 -0.90 19.66
N GLY A 159 -10.87 -1.99 20.35
CA GLY A 159 -11.32 -2.29 21.69
C GLY A 159 -10.19 -2.48 22.69
N ASP A 160 -10.40 -3.40 23.61
CA ASP A 160 -9.44 -3.78 24.65
C ASP A 160 -8.64 -5.03 24.19
N GLY A 161 -7.92 -4.86 23.06
CA GLY A 161 -7.04 -5.89 22.52
C GLY A 161 -5.78 -6.08 23.35
N ALA A 162 -5.09 -7.18 23.09
CA ALA A 162 -3.79 -7.51 23.65
C ALA A 162 -2.87 -8.12 22.60
N PRO A 163 -1.55 -8.08 22.80
CA PRO A 163 -0.64 -8.84 21.97
C PRO A 163 -0.98 -10.34 22.02
N GLU A 164 -0.92 -10.99 20.86
CA GLU A 164 -1.09 -12.43 20.71
C GLU A 164 0.26 -13.12 20.65
N ASP A 165 0.35 -14.40 20.98
CA ASP A 165 1.60 -15.18 20.88
C ASP A 165 1.85 -15.62 19.42
N THR A 166 1.88 -14.64 18.52
CA THR A 166 2.08 -14.85 17.07
C THR A 166 2.83 -13.67 16.47
N ALA A 167 3.90 -13.98 15.76
CA ALA A 167 4.68 -13.02 14.99
C ALA A 167 5.10 -13.63 13.65
N GLU A 168 4.77 -12.96 12.57
CA GLU A 168 5.06 -13.41 11.23
C GLU A 168 6.46 -12.97 10.77
N SER A 169 7.11 -13.77 9.93
CA SER A 169 8.45 -13.48 9.41
C SER A 169 8.52 -12.22 8.55
N TYR A 170 7.41 -11.82 7.92
CA TYR A 170 7.34 -10.57 7.15
C TYR A 170 7.46 -9.32 8.04
N PHE A 171 7.20 -9.41 9.33
CA PHE A 171 7.36 -8.24 10.21
C PHE A 171 8.80 -7.68 10.18
N PRO A 172 9.85 -8.45 10.49
CA PRO A 172 11.21 -7.96 10.33
C PRO A 172 11.64 -7.82 8.87
N ALA A 173 11.18 -8.71 7.99
CA ALA A 173 11.59 -8.73 6.59
C ALA A 173 11.02 -7.54 5.79
N GLU A 174 9.85 -7.04 6.15
CA GLU A 174 9.11 -6.02 5.40
C GLU A 174 8.74 -4.83 6.29
N THR A 175 7.92 -5.00 7.32
CA THR A 175 7.38 -3.90 8.14
C THR A 175 8.49 -3.07 8.76
N LEU A 176 9.45 -3.69 9.47
CA LEU A 176 10.58 -2.98 10.06
C LEU A 176 11.55 -2.47 8.99
N LYS A 177 11.74 -3.22 7.91
CA LYS A 177 12.57 -2.77 6.78
C LYS A 177 12.03 -1.51 6.13
N TYR A 178 10.74 -1.47 5.79
CA TYR A 178 10.13 -0.28 5.18
C TYR A 178 10.11 0.91 6.15
N LEU A 179 9.89 0.68 7.44
CA LEU A 179 10.07 1.73 8.46
C LEU A 179 11.51 2.26 8.48
N TYR A 180 12.51 1.37 8.47
CA TYR A 180 13.91 1.78 8.41
C TYR A 180 14.21 2.60 7.14
N LEU A 181 13.78 2.14 5.97
CA LEU A 181 13.97 2.83 4.70
C LEU A 181 13.24 4.19 4.66
N LEU A 182 12.05 4.25 5.24
CA LEU A 182 11.24 5.48 5.32
C LEU A 182 11.94 6.58 6.13
N PHE A 183 12.60 6.22 7.25
CA PHE A 183 13.25 7.18 8.13
C PHE A 183 14.74 7.41 7.82
N LYS A 184 15.33 6.63 6.94
CA LYS A 184 16.70 6.83 6.52
C LYS A 184 16.83 8.17 5.77
N PRO A 185 17.76 9.07 6.16
CA PRO A 185 17.92 10.38 5.50
C PRO A 185 18.27 10.24 4.01
N ASP A 186 19.21 9.34 3.70
CA ASP A 186 19.65 9.08 2.33
C ASP A 186 18.93 7.85 1.79
N SER A 187 18.50 7.89 0.53
CA SER A 187 17.94 6.71 -0.13
C SER A 187 18.99 5.61 -0.21
N VAL A 188 18.68 4.45 0.38
CA VAL A 188 19.55 3.27 0.38
C VAL A 188 19.22 2.37 -0.81
N VAL A 189 18.03 2.53 -1.37
CA VAL A 189 17.51 1.75 -2.49
C VAL A 189 17.30 2.67 -3.68
N ASP A 190 18.17 2.56 -4.68
CA ASP A 190 17.96 3.24 -5.96
C ASP A 190 16.86 2.53 -6.75
N LEU A 191 15.64 3.06 -6.71
CA LEU A 191 14.45 2.51 -7.38
C LEU A 191 14.58 2.50 -8.92
N LYS A 192 15.53 3.22 -9.51
CA LYS A 192 15.83 3.13 -10.95
C LYS A 192 16.67 1.90 -11.30
N ARG A 193 17.35 1.34 -10.32
CA ARG A 193 18.27 0.22 -10.51
C ARG A 193 17.85 -1.05 -9.76
N ASN A 194 16.90 -0.94 -8.86
CA ASN A 194 16.47 -2.04 -8.02
C ASN A 194 14.96 -2.13 -7.95
N VAL A 195 14.47 -3.34 -7.77
CA VAL A 195 13.09 -3.65 -7.40
C VAL A 195 13.06 -4.32 -6.04
N LEU A 196 11.99 -4.11 -5.29
CA LEU A 196 11.70 -4.91 -4.10
C LEU A 196 10.68 -5.99 -4.47
N THR A 197 10.92 -7.21 -3.98
CA THR A 197 9.95 -8.30 -4.12
C THR A 197 8.80 -8.14 -3.13
N THR A 198 7.80 -9.01 -3.23
CA THR A 198 6.67 -9.08 -2.28
C THR A 198 7.13 -9.15 -0.82
N GLU A 199 8.26 -9.80 -0.54
CA GLU A 199 8.83 -9.91 0.82
C GLU A 199 9.95 -8.88 1.08
N GLY A 200 9.97 -7.78 0.33
CA GLY A 200 10.91 -6.68 0.55
C GLY A 200 12.37 -7.02 0.24
N HIS A 201 12.66 -8.07 -0.53
CA HIS A 201 14.02 -8.37 -0.99
C HIS A 201 14.41 -7.44 -2.15
N ILE A 202 15.62 -6.88 -2.06
CA ILE A 202 16.13 -5.94 -3.06
C ILE A 202 16.87 -6.74 -4.15
N PHE A 203 16.40 -6.61 -5.40
CA PHE A 203 17.03 -7.18 -6.57
C PHE A 203 17.40 -6.11 -7.60
N PRO A 204 18.58 -6.21 -8.25
CA PRO A 204 18.93 -5.31 -9.31
C PRO A 204 18.06 -5.55 -10.55
N ILE A 205 17.58 -4.45 -11.16
CA ILE A 205 16.97 -4.49 -12.47
C ILE A 205 18.09 -4.78 -13.48
N ARG A 206 18.09 -5.97 -14.06
CA ARG A 206 19.04 -6.30 -15.13
C ARG A 206 18.47 -5.80 -16.43
N ALA A 207 19.23 -4.96 -17.13
CA ALA A 207 18.99 -4.70 -18.54
C ALA A 207 19.31 -6.00 -19.31
N TYR A 208 18.33 -6.89 -19.45
CA TYR A 208 18.45 -7.94 -20.44
C TYR A 208 18.34 -7.28 -21.82
N PRO A 209 19.30 -7.48 -22.76
CA PRO A 209 19.02 -7.25 -24.15
C PRO A 209 17.79 -8.10 -24.47
N CYS A 210 16.71 -7.42 -24.89
CA CYS A 210 15.39 -8.04 -25.09
C CYS A 210 15.54 -9.32 -25.93
N LEU A 211 15.31 -10.49 -25.29
CA LEU A 211 15.07 -11.75 -26.00
C LEU A 211 13.74 -11.70 -26.79
N PHE A 212 12.93 -10.68 -26.51
CA PHE A 212 11.73 -10.32 -27.24
C PHE A 212 12.04 -9.01 -27.97
N GLY A 213 12.15 -9.05 -29.30
CA GLY A 213 12.52 -7.90 -30.13
C GLY A 213 11.62 -6.68 -29.90
N PRO A 214 11.94 -5.51 -30.49
CA PRO A 214 11.33 -4.21 -30.23
C PRO A 214 9.81 -4.11 -30.43
N GLN A 215 9.19 -5.17 -30.94
CA GLN A 215 7.75 -5.26 -31.16
C GLN A 215 6.90 -5.35 -29.86
N PHE A 216 7.53 -5.66 -28.71
CA PHE A 216 6.80 -5.74 -27.41
C PHE A 216 6.74 -4.41 -26.66
N LEU A 217 7.57 -3.43 -27.04
CA LEU A 217 7.62 -2.11 -26.40
C LEU A 217 6.76 -1.06 -27.11
N SER A 218 6.12 -1.40 -28.22
CA SER A 218 5.36 -0.44 -29.03
C SER A 218 3.87 -0.33 -28.71
N SER A 219 3.39 -1.00 -27.66
CA SER A 219 1.99 -0.88 -27.21
C SER A 219 1.97 -0.26 -25.80
N PRO A 220 1.42 0.95 -25.63
CA PRO A 220 1.27 1.57 -24.31
C PRO A 220 0.35 0.80 -23.36
N HIS A 221 -0.29 -0.26 -23.82
CA HIS A 221 -1.23 -1.08 -23.02
C HIS A 221 -0.68 -2.44 -22.59
N SER A 222 0.57 -2.79 -22.92
CA SER A 222 1.09 -4.14 -22.67
C SER A 222 1.60 -4.39 -21.23
N PHE A 223 1.79 -3.37 -20.41
CA PHE A 223 2.25 -3.53 -19.01
C PHE A 223 1.13 -3.82 -18.02
N LEU A 224 -0.14 -3.57 -18.36
CA LEU A 224 -1.30 -3.83 -17.48
C LEU A 224 -1.90 -5.23 -17.64
N ALA A 225 -1.31 -6.09 -18.47
CA ALA A 225 -1.78 -7.46 -18.68
C ALA A 225 -1.11 -8.51 -17.76
N VAL A 226 -0.59 -8.13 -16.61
CA VAL A 226 -0.37 -9.09 -15.53
C VAL A 226 -1.72 -9.31 -14.85
N THR A 227 -2.55 -10.08 -15.53
CA THR A 227 -3.73 -10.71 -14.94
C THR A 227 -3.20 -11.66 -13.87
N VAL A 228 -3.33 -11.31 -12.61
CA VAL A 228 -3.14 -12.24 -11.51
C VAL A 228 -4.25 -13.27 -11.60
N ASN A 229 -3.99 -14.34 -12.32
CA ASN A 229 -4.82 -15.52 -12.37
C ASN A 229 -4.57 -16.33 -11.11
N ILE A 230 -5.16 -15.92 -9.99
CA ILE A 230 -5.23 -16.75 -8.79
C ILE A 230 -6.27 -17.85 -9.09
N ARG A 231 -5.81 -18.93 -9.67
CA ARG A 231 -6.51 -20.21 -9.62
C ARG A 231 -6.06 -20.94 -8.37
N LYS A 232 -7.03 -21.06 -7.44
CA LYS A 232 -7.18 -22.01 -6.33
C LYS A 232 -5.94 -22.44 -5.60
#